data_0dc2a0571cbdb43b8a46cde4b9a0e9c0
#
_entry.id   0dc2a0571cbdb43b8a46cde4b9a0e9c0
#
_cell.length_a   1.000
_cell.length_b   1.000
_cell.length_c   1.000
_cell.angle_alpha   90.00
_cell.angle_beta   90.00
_cell.angle_gamma   90.00
#
_symmetry.space_group_name_H-M   'P 1'
#
loop_
_entity.id
_entity.type
_entity.pdbx_description
1 polymer ?
#
loop_
_entity_poly.entity_id
_entity_poly.type
_entity_poly.pdbx_seq_one_letter_code
_entity_poly.pdbx_strand_id
1 'polypeptide(L)'
;RFYVNSLMRKYKIGMEAVAQLQSVLETRVSQLEKLIRYAGAIASNLTEYTTVVTAPKEQEFEINKIDLVPIATQTVMLIVVTRTVRNKVMNIDIDSATCMSLANILNEHLAGLKAGEITFDKIQDIQKDIENRLSLHPKVLIDIMHFVYETITDSGETEIYVNNAKSILKYPEYNDVEKAEKIFTFLDDKENLKKLVASSDADGIEAKIGKENDFEILQDCSLVTINYSLGNKKAGKIGVIGPKRMNYSKVFASLDLISNEIDKILNEYISDE
;
A
#
# COMPACT_ATOMS: atom_id res chain seq x y z
N ARG A 1 -11.34 -12.19 22.10
CA ARG A 1 -9.89 -11.92 22.27
C ARG A 1 -9.09 -13.18 22.61
N PHE A 2 -9.50 -13.95 23.62
CA PHE A 2 -8.79 -15.19 24.00
C PHE A 2 -8.60 -16.17 22.82
N TYR A 3 -9.64 -16.38 22.00
CA TYR A 3 -9.56 -17.23 20.81
C TYR A 3 -8.48 -16.75 19.84
N VAL A 4 -8.45 -15.45 19.52
CA VAL A 4 -7.47 -14.88 18.57
C VAL A 4 -6.05 -15.03 19.10
N ASN A 5 -5.83 -14.79 20.40
CA ASN A 5 -4.50 -14.80 20.98
C ASN A 5 -3.93 -16.21 21.27
N SER A 6 -4.82 -17.19 21.54
CA SER A 6 -4.38 -18.45 22.12
C SER A 6 -4.87 -19.71 21.41
N LEU A 7 -6.01 -19.67 20.73
CA LEU A 7 -6.67 -20.85 20.17
C LEU A 7 -6.78 -20.84 18.65
N MET A 8 -6.51 -19.71 17.99
CA MET A 8 -6.68 -19.59 16.56
C MET A 8 -5.72 -20.50 15.80
N ARG A 9 -6.27 -21.41 15.00
CA ARG A 9 -5.47 -22.28 14.11
C ARG A 9 -5.19 -21.53 12.81
N LYS A 10 -4.00 -21.80 12.20
CA LYS A 10 -3.66 -21.28 10.89
C LYS A 10 -4.66 -21.76 9.83
N TYR A 11 -5.32 -20.84 9.18
CA TYR A 11 -6.19 -21.12 8.04
C TYR A 11 -5.33 -21.29 6.78
N LYS A 12 -5.63 -22.33 5.99
CA LYS A 12 -4.96 -22.53 4.69
C LYS A 12 -5.87 -22.03 3.59
N ILE A 13 -5.42 -21.03 2.87
CA ILE A 13 -6.09 -20.56 1.65
C ILE A 13 -5.85 -21.58 0.55
N GLY A 14 -6.89 -21.92 -0.20
CA GLY A 14 -6.77 -22.87 -1.30
C GLY A 14 -5.86 -22.36 -2.41
N MET A 15 -5.07 -23.25 -3.03
CA MET A 15 -4.15 -22.89 -4.11
C MET A 15 -4.85 -22.20 -5.29
N GLU A 16 -6.11 -22.52 -5.54
CA GLU A 16 -6.92 -21.89 -6.59
C GLU A 16 -7.19 -20.41 -6.30
N ALA A 17 -7.47 -20.06 -5.05
CA ALA A 17 -7.67 -18.67 -4.63
C ALA A 17 -6.35 -17.87 -4.71
N VAL A 18 -5.23 -18.49 -4.39
CA VAL A 18 -3.89 -17.89 -4.52
C VAL A 18 -3.58 -17.62 -5.99
N ALA A 19 -3.78 -18.61 -6.87
CA ALA A 19 -3.54 -18.46 -8.31
C ALA A 19 -4.46 -17.39 -8.94
N GLN A 20 -5.72 -17.31 -8.53
CA GLN A 20 -6.63 -16.26 -8.98
C GLN A 20 -6.17 -14.87 -8.52
N LEU A 21 -5.71 -14.74 -7.27
CA LEU A 21 -5.17 -13.50 -6.75
C LEU A 21 -3.97 -13.02 -7.59
N GLN A 22 -2.99 -13.88 -7.79
CA GLN A 22 -1.79 -13.59 -8.59
C GLN A 22 -2.17 -13.19 -10.02
N SER A 23 -2.96 -14.00 -10.71
CA SER A 23 -3.40 -13.72 -12.09
C SER A 23 -4.13 -12.37 -12.23
N VAL A 24 -4.95 -11.99 -11.26
CA VAL A 24 -5.67 -10.70 -11.30
C VAL A 24 -4.74 -9.53 -11.02
N LEU A 25 -3.82 -9.68 -10.07
CA LEU A 25 -2.86 -8.64 -9.73
C LEU A 25 -1.82 -8.43 -10.84
N GLU A 26 -1.28 -9.49 -11.42
CA GLU A 26 -0.28 -9.43 -12.50
C GLU A 26 -0.83 -8.88 -13.81
N THR A 27 -2.04 -9.28 -14.20
CA THR A 27 -2.59 -8.96 -15.55
C THR A 27 -3.27 -7.60 -15.68
N ARG A 28 -3.62 -6.94 -14.59
CA ARG A 28 -4.51 -5.76 -14.65
C ARG A 28 -3.92 -4.46 -14.11
N VAL A 29 -2.68 -4.47 -13.63
CA VAL A 29 -2.20 -3.33 -12.86
C VAL A 29 -1.07 -2.60 -13.54
N SER A 30 -1.39 -1.48 -14.17
CA SER A 30 -0.43 -0.50 -14.69
C SER A 30 -0.15 0.66 -13.71
N GLN A 31 -0.82 0.69 -12.54
CA GLN A 31 -0.74 1.79 -11.58
C GLN A 31 -0.90 1.26 -10.15
N LEU A 32 -0.07 1.76 -9.24
CA LEU A 32 -0.05 1.33 -7.83
C LEU A 32 -1.42 1.50 -7.14
N GLU A 33 -2.11 2.61 -7.39
CA GLU A 33 -3.46 2.84 -6.84
C GLU A 33 -4.44 1.75 -7.26
N LYS A 34 -4.41 1.35 -8.52
CA LYS A 34 -5.27 0.26 -9.01
C LYS A 34 -4.94 -1.06 -8.32
N LEU A 35 -3.65 -1.38 -8.14
CA LEU A 35 -3.21 -2.56 -7.40
C LEU A 35 -3.84 -2.59 -6.00
N ILE A 36 -3.72 -1.49 -5.27
CA ILE A 36 -4.23 -1.38 -3.90
C ILE A 36 -5.77 -1.49 -3.86
N ARG A 37 -6.46 -0.85 -4.79
CA ARG A 37 -7.93 -0.96 -4.91
C ARG A 37 -8.37 -2.40 -5.19
N TYR A 38 -7.68 -3.10 -6.10
CA TYR A 38 -7.96 -4.50 -6.40
C TYR A 38 -7.67 -5.40 -5.20
N ALA A 39 -6.58 -5.16 -4.49
CA ALA A 39 -6.26 -5.89 -3.26
C ALA A 39 -7.38 -5.80 -2.22
N GLY A 40 -7.95 -4.60 -2.03
CA GLY A 40 -9.12 -4.41 -1.16
C GLY A 40 -10.36 -5.19 -1.63
N ALA A 41 -10.63 -5.19 -2.93
CA ALA A 41 -11.74 -5.96 -3.49
C ALA A 41 -11.53 -7.48 -3.32
N ILE A 42 -10.30 -7.96 -3.53
CA ILE A 42 -9.96 -9.38 -3.33
C ILE A 42 -10.05 -9.75 -1.85
N ALA A 43 -9.53 -8.90 -0.94
CA ALA A 43 -9.67 -9.10 0.50
C ALA A 43 -11.14 -9.25 0.91
N SER A 44 -12.01 -8.41 0.37
CA SER A 44 -13.44 -8.48 0.62
C SER A 44 -14.07 -9.77 0.07
N ASN A 45 -13.69 -10.20 -1.12
CA ASN A 45 -14.20 -11.43 -1.72
C ASN A 45 -13.73 -12.67 -0.96
N LEU A 46 -12.46 -12.73 -0.56
CA LEU A 46 -11.90 -13.85 0.19
C LEU A 46 -12.50 -13.94 1.59
N THR A 47 -12.67 -12.83 2.27
CA THR A 47 -13.17 -12.80 3.65
C THR A 47 -14.68 -12.80 3.75
N GLU A 48 -15.38 -12.29 2.71
CA GLU A 48 -16.82 -12.02 2.66
C GLU A 48 -17.27 -10.88 3.61
N TYR A 49 -16.30 -10.11 4.12
CA TYR A 49 -16.55 -8.96 4.99
C TYR A 49 -16.31 -7.63 4.27
N THR A 50 -16.73 -6.54 4.90
CA THR A 50 -16.41 -5.19 4.43
C THR A 50 -14.92 -4.95 4.59
N THR A 51 -14.27 -4.43 3.55
CA THR A 51 -12.87 -4.03 3.62
C THR A 51 -12.71 -2.54 3.39
N VAL A 52 -11.75 -1.97 4.11
CA VAL A 52 -11.32 -0.58 4.01
C VAL A 52 -9.84 -0.59 3.64
N VAL A 53 -9.47 0.08 2.56
CA VAL A 53 -8.07 0.16 2.12
C VAL A 53 -7.68 1.61 2.04
N THR A 54 -6.53 1.93 2.59
CA THR A 54 -5.92 3.27 2.44
C THR A 54 -4.86 3.21 1.36
N ALA A 55 -4.87 4.19 0.49
CA ALA A 55 -3.82 4.42 -0.49
C ALA A 55 -3.33 5.88 -0.40
N PRO A 56 -2.07 6.15 -0.70
CA PRO A 56 -1.64 7.52 -0.90
C PRO A 56 -2.52 8.18 -1.96
N LYS A 57 -2.99 9.40 -1.69
CA LYS A 57 -3.78 10.14 -2.67
C LYS A 57 -2.87 10.54 -3.83
N GLU A 58 -3.29 10.21 -5.05
CA GLU A 58 -2.61 10.74 -6.23
C GLU A 58 -2.61 12.26 -6.18
N GLN A 59 -1.42 12.85 -6.15
CA GLN A 59 -1.29 14.29 -6.33
C GLN A 59 -1.03 14.58 -7.79
N GLU A 60 -1.63 15.66 -8.25
CA GLU A 60 -1.39 16.19 -9.60
C GLU A 60 -0.04 16.93 -9.71
N PHE A 61 0.93 16.65 -8.82
CA PHE A 61 2.24 17.28 -8.92
C PHE A 61 3.12 16.56 -9.91
N GLU A 62 3.60 17.33 -10.88
CA GLU A 62 4.57 16.88 -11.86
C GLU A 62 5.97 16.89 -11.25
N ILE A 63 6.76 15.90 -11.63
CA ILE A 63 8.20 15.89 -11.35
C ILE A 63 8.85 16.89 -12.31
N ASN A 64 9.30 18.02 -11.80
CA ASN A 64 9.99 18.99 -12.64
C ASN A 64 11.43 18.56 -12.94
N LYS A 65 12.12 18.03 -11.94
CA LYS A 65 13.51 17.61 -12.04
C LYS A 65 13.95 16.66 -10.94
N ILE A 66 14.88 15.78 -11.28
CA ILE A 66 15.58 14.92 -10.33
C ILE A 66 17.08 15.18 -10.49
N ASP A 67 17.78 15.45 -9.38
CA ASP A 67 19.22 15.62 -9.35
C ASP A 67 19.86 14.67 -8.32
N LEU A 68 21.07 14.19 -8.62
CA LEU A 68 21.91 13.47 -7.69
C LEU A 68 23.24 14.22 -7.52
N VAL A 69 23.53 14.66 -6.30
CA VAL A 69 24.70 15.46 -5.97
C VAL A 69 25.59 14.68 -5.00
N PRO A 70 26.82 14.32 -5.37
CA PRO A 70 27.77 13.71 -4.45
C PRO A 70 28.17 14.76 -3.38
N ILE A 71 27.99 14.43 -2.11
CA ILE A 71 28.29 15.32 -0.99
C ILE A 71 29.49 14.87 -0.14
N ALA A 72 29.80 13.57 -0.16
CA ALA A 72 30.97 12.98 0.48
C ALA A 72 31.29 11.63 -0.19
N THR A 73 32.41 11.00 0.22
CA THR A 73 32.73 9.63 -0.18
C THR A 73 31.56 8.69 0.18
N GLN A 74 31.06 7.92 -0.79
CA GLN A 74 29.91 7.01 -0.61
C GLN A 74 28.61 7.67 -0.14
N THR A 75 28.47 8.98 -0.36
CA THR A 75 27.28 9.71 0.09
C THR A 75 26.79 10.64 -1.02
N VAL A 76 25.56 10.42 -1.45
CA VAL A 76 24.90 11.18 -2.51
C VAL A 76 23.61 11.80 -1.96
N MET A 77 23.34 13.03 -2.30
CA MET A 77 22.07 13.68 -2.06
C MET A 77 21.18 13.54 -3.29
N LEU A 78 20.08 12.83 -3.15
CA LEU A 78 18.99 12.80 -4.14
C LEU A 78 18.09 14.00 -3.89
N ILE A 79 17.81 14.77 -4.92
CA ILE A 79 16.95 15.95 -4.91
C ILE A 79 15.81 15.74 -5.90
N VAL A 80 14.59 15.84 -5.43
CA VAL A 80 13.39 15.77 -6.28
C VAL A 80 12.67 17.11 -6.22
N VAL A 81 12.51 17.72 -7.36
CA VAL A 81 11.86 19.02 -7.55
C VAL A 81 10.47 18.79 -8.14
N THR A 82 9.47 19.18 -7.39
CA THR A 82 8.07 19.29 -7.81
C THR A 82 7.64 20.75 -7.65
N ARG A 83 6.48 21.05 -7.09
CA ARG A 83 6.18 22.40 -6.56
C ARG A 83 7.02 22.74 -5.33
N THR A 84 7.52 21.71 -4.66
CA THR A 84 8.46 21.83 -3.55
C THR A 84 9.76 21.14 -3.92
N VAL A 85 10.84 21.41 -3.17
CA VAL A 85 12.11 20.72 -3.29
C VAL A 85 12.27 19.82 -2.07
N ARG A 86 12.43 18.52 -2.33
CA ARG A 86 12.75 17.56 -1.29
C ARG A 86 14.09 16.92 -1.58
N ASN A 87 14.80 16.59 -0.51
CA ASN A 87 16.09 15.91 -0.62
C ASN A 87 16.20 14.75 0.37
N LYS A 88 17.02 13.78 0.00
CA LYS A 88 17.36 12.61 0.82
C LYS A 88 18.83 12.29 0.65
N VAL A 89 19.50 12.10 1.77
CA VAL A 89 20.88 11.61 1.77
C VAL A 89 20.87 10.09 1.66
N MET A 90 21.63 9.56 0.71
CA MET A 90 21.72 8.13 0.40
C MET A 90 23.18 7.68 0.50
N ASN A 91 23.41 6.51 1.08
CA ASN A 91 24.74 5.89 1.12
C ASN A 91 24.93 5.04 -0.13
N ILE A 92 25.50 5.64 -1.16
CA ILE A 92 25.74 5.00 -2.46
C ILE A 92 27.17 5.34 -2.89
N ASP A 93 27.92 4.31 -3.26
CA ASP A 93 29.30 4.46 -3.75
C ASP A 93 29.30 4.64 -5.28
N ILE A 94 29.07 5.86 -5.72
CA ILE A 94 29.10 6.25 -7.14
C ILE A 94 29.82 7.59 -7.31
N ASP A 95 30.51 7.73 -8.43
CA ASP A 95 31.21 8.96 -8.79
C ASP A 95 30.28 10.03 -9.36
N SER A 96 30.80 11.24 -9.53
CA SER A 96 30.03 12.37 -10.07
C SER A 96 29.52 12.13 -11.49
N ALA A 97 30.24 11.40 -12.31
CA ALA A 97 29.84 11.10 -13.69
C ALA A 97 28.65 10.12 -13.71
N THR A 98 28.68 9.11 -12.84
CA THR A 98 27.58 8.16 -12.64
C THR A 98 26.36 8.85 -12.04
N CYS A 99 26.53 9.78 -11.07
CA CYS A 99 25.43 10.60 -10.55
C CYS A 99 24.72 11.37 -11.66
N MET A 100 25.50 12.04 -12.54
CA MET A 100 24.96 12.80 -13.66
C MET A 100 24.21 11.90 -14.66
N SER A 101 24.79 10.75 -15.00
CA SER A 101 24.17 9.80 -15.93
C SER A 101 22.89 9.23 -15.37
N LEU A 102 22.86 8.88 -14.09
CA LEU A 102 21.68 8.38 -13.40
C LEU A 102 20.59 9.46 -13.32
N ALA A 103 20.94 10.71 -12.98
CA ALA A 103 20.00 11.83 -12.98
C ALA A 103 19.38 12.04 -14.37
N ASN A 104 20.19 11.95 -15.44
CA ASN A 104 19.69 12.09 -16.80
C ASN A 104 18.70 10.98 -17.16
N ILE A 105 19.02 9.71 -16.88
CA ILE A 105 18.10 8.58 -17.13
C ILE A 105 16.79 8.81 -16.37
N LEU A 106 16.85 9.15 -15.09
CA LEU A 106 15.65 9.40 -14.29
C LEU A 106 14.81 10.55 -14.86
N ASN A 107 15.44 11.65 -15.29
CA ASN A 107 14.72 12.77 -15.89
C ASN A 107 14.14 12.43 -17.28
N GLU A 108 14.85 11.65 -18.12
CA GLU A 108 14.34 11.18 -19.42
C GLU A 108 13.01 10.44 -19.26
N HIS A 109 12.84 9.65 -18.20
CA HIS A 109 11.66 8.84 -17.98
C HIS A 109 10.60 9.45 -17.07
N LEU A 110 10.99 10.30 -16.12
CA LEU A 110 10.11 10.75 -15.03
C LEU A 110 9.78 12.24 -15.07
N ALA A 111 10.60 13.10 -15.72
CA ALA A 111 10.30 14.52 -15.76
C ALA A 111 9.00 14.80 -16.53
N GLY A 112 8.17 15.67 -15.98
CA GLY A 112 6.85 16.01 -16.53
C GLY A 112 5.75 15.02 -16.15
N LEU A 113 6.05 13.92 -15.44
CA LEU A 113 5.05 12.94 -15.03
C LEU A 113 4.42 13.29 -13.69
N LYS A 114 3.14 12.95 -13.57
CA LYS A 114 2.38 12.90 -12.33
C LYS A 114 2.47 11.51 -11.70
N ALA A 115 2.11 11.41 -10.42
CA ALA A 115 2.16 10.14 -9.69
C ALA A 115 1.43 8.99 -10.41
N GLY A 116 0.21 9.23 -10.90
CA GLY A 116 -0.59 8.24 -11.61
C GLY A 116 -0.06 7.81 -12.98
N GLU A 117 0.95 8.51 -13.51
CA GLU A 117 1.59 8.21 -14.80
C GLU A 117 2.88 7.40 -14.66
N ILE A 118 3.38 7.23 -13.42
CA ILE A 118 4.49 6.35 -13.11
C ILE A 118 3.97 4.92 -13.05
N THR A 119 4.03 4.24 -14.19
CA THR A 119 3.60 2.86 -14.34
C THR A 119 4.74 1.90 -14.07
N PHE A 120 4.41 0.64 -13.82
CA PHE A 120 5.42 -0.42 -13.67
C PHE A 120 6.28 -0.58 -14.93
N ASP A 121 5.67 -0.50 -16.11
CA ASP A 121 6.40 -0.56 -17.38
C ASP A 121 7.49 0.51 -17.47
N LYS A 122 7.19 1.74 -17.01
CA LYS A 122 8.19 2.82 -16.94
C LYS A 122 9.33 2.51 -15.98
N ILE A 123 9.01 1.90 -14.84
CA ILE A 123 10.04 1.50 -13.85
C ILE A 123 10.95 0.44 -14.45
N GLN A 124 10.41 -0.55 -15.16
CA GLN A 124 11.20 -1.55 -15.89
C GLN A 124 12.07 -0.93 -16.98
N ASP A 125 11.54 0.05 -17.72
CA ASP A 125 12.32 0.74 -18.75
C ASP A 125 13.48 1.54 -18.14
N ILE A 126 13.26 2.21 -17.00
CA ILE A 126 14.32 2.88 -16.23
C ILE A 126 15.37 1.86 -15.79
N GLN A 127 14.95 0.72 -15.26
CA GLN A 127 15.84 -0.34 -14.80
C GLN A 127 16.72 -0.84 -15.94
N LYS A 128 16.15 -1.18 -17.10
CA LYS A 128 16.89 -1.60 -18.31
C LYS A 128 17.90 -0.56 -18.77
N ASP A 129 17.52 0.72 -18.74
CA ASP A 129 18.41 1.80 -19.12
C ASP A 129 19.57 1.98 -18.13
N ILE A 130 19.32 1.81 -16.84
CA ILE A 130 20.36 1.82 -15.81
C ILE A 130 21.31 0.64 -15.98
N GLU A 131 20.80 -0.58 -16.18
CA GLU A 131 21.62 -1.78 -16.41
C GLU A 131 22.47 -1.67 -17.68
N ASN A 132 21.90 -1.14 -18.75
CA ASN A 132 22.62 -0.99 -20.03
C ASN A 132 23.68 0.11 -20.01
N ARG A 133 23.48 1.17 -19.24
CA ARG A 133 24.35 2.37 -19.24
C ARG A 133 25.23 2.48 -17.99
N LEU A 134 24.81 1.86 -16.87
CA LEU A 134 25.44 2.00 -15.57
C LEU A 134 25.49 0.64 -14.86
N SER A 135 26.63 0.28 -14.30
CA SER A 135 26.77 -0.95 -13.50
C SER A 135 26.32 -0.70 -12.05
N LEU A 136 25.04 -0.40 -11.84
CA LEU A 136 24.49 -0.11 -10.51
C LEU A 136 23.71 -1.30 -9.96
N HIS A 137 23.79 -1.48 -8.64
CA HIS A 137 22.99 -2.50 -7.97
C HIS A 137 21.50 -2.12 -7.99
N PRO A 138 20.57 -3.04 -8.34
CA PRO A 138 19.13 -2.75 -8.45
C PRO A 138 18.51 -2.07 -7.21
N LYS A 139 19.02 -2.36 -6.02
CA LYS A 139 18.59 -1.73 -4.77
C LYS A 139 18.65 -0.20 -4.78
N VAL A 140 19.63 0.37 -5.53
CA VAL A 140 19.76 1.83 -5.64
C VAL A 140 18.55 2.44 -6.34
N LEU A 141 18.06 1.80 -7.41
CA LEU A 141 16.85 2.25 -8.09
C LEU A 141 15.63 2.15 -7.17
N ILE A 142 15.51 1.06 -6.42
CA ILE A 142 14.43 0.87 -5.45
C ILE A 142 14.37 2.03 -4.45
N ASP A 143 15.50 2.36 -3.84
CA ASP A 143 15.60 3.43 -2.85
C ASP A 143 15.29 4.81 -3.44
N ILE A 144 15.68 5.05 -4.70
CA ILE A 144 15.38 6.28 -5.44
C ILE A 144 13.89 6.35 -5.76
N MET A 145 13.32 5.31 -6.38
CA MET A 145 11.91 5.30 -6.77
C MET A 145 10.99 5.41 -5.56
N HIS A 146 11.37 4.79 -4.45
CA HIS A 146 10.67 4.96 -3.19
C HIS A 146 10.62 6.44 -2.75
N PHE A 147 11.75 7.14 -2.78
CA PHE A 147 11.79 8.55 -2.38
C PHE A 147 11.08 9.47 -3.39
N VAL A 148 11.21 9.19 -4.68
CA VAL A 148 10.46 9.90 -5.72
C VAL A 148 8.96 9.75 -5.46
N TYR A 149 8.49 8.52 -5.29
CA TYR A 149 7.08 8.25 -5.02
C TYR A 149 6.60 8.93 -3.73
N GLU A 150 7.37 8.82 -2.63
CA GLU A 150 7.10 9.52 -1.38
C GLU A 150 6.98 11.03 -1.58
N THR A 151 7.83 11.61 -2.42
CA THR A 151 7.85 13.06 -2.67
C THR A 151 6.61 13.54 -3.44
N ILE A 152 6.17 12.77 -4.43
CA ILE A 152 5.02 13.15 -5.27
C ILE A 152 3.68 12.78 -4.62
N THR A 153 3.66 11.86 -3.66
CA THR A 153 2.44 11.45 -2.94
C THR A 153 2.29 12.12 -1.58
N ASP A 154 3.32 12.82 -1.10
CA ASP A 154 3.33 13.41 0.24
C ASP A 154 2.53 14.72 0.34
N SER A 155 1.24 14.60 0.06
CA SER A 155 0.27 15.63 0.51
C SER A 155 -0.12 15.44 1.96
N GLY A 156 0.33 14.35 2.59
CA GLY A 156 -0.24 13.91 3.86
C GLY A 156 -1.70 13.44 3.70
N GLU A 157 -2.25 13.49 2.49
CA GLU A 157 -3.61 13.05 2.21
C GLU A 157 -3.61 11.58 1.77
N THR A 158 -4.43 10.80 2.43
CA THR A 158 -4.67 9.39 2.13
C THR A 158 -6.05 9.23 1.54
N GLU A 159 -6.16 8.54 0.41
CA GLU A 159 -7.45 8.09 -0.09
C GLU A 159 -7.89 6.80 0.58
N ILE A 160 -9.21 6.66 0.71
CA ILE A 160 -9.82 5.49 1.32
C ILE A 160 -10.83 4.90 0.35
N TYR A 161 -10.72 3.58 0.21
CA TYR A 161 -11.63 2.76 -0.59
C TYR A 161 -12.34 1.78 0.30
N VAL A 162 -13.68 1.75 0.24
CA VAL A 162 -14.52 0.79 0.95
C VAL A 162 -15.07 -0.20 -0.06
N ASN A 163 -14.88 -1.48 0.21
CA ASN A 163 -15.40 -2.56 -0.62
C ASN A 163 -16.43 -3.37 0.14
N ASN A 164 -17.52 -3.76 -0.57
CA ASN A 164 -18.55 -4.64 -0.08
C ASN A 164 -19.19 -4.19 1.27
N ALA A 165 -19.46 -2.90 1.42
CA ALA A 165 -20.13 -2.36 2.60
C ALA A 165 -21.45 -3.10 2.92
N LYS A 166 -22.16 -3.56 1.86
CA LYS A 166 -23.41 -4.30 1.99
C LYS A 166 -23.26 -5.65 2.72
N SER A 167 -22.06 -6.21 2.84
CA SER A 167 -21.84 -7.48 3.53
C SER A 167 -22.21 -7.41 5.00
N ILE A 168 -22.16 -6.23 5.60
CA ILE A 168 -22.56 -5.99 6.99
C ILE A 168 -24.03 -6.42 7.23
N LEU A 169 -24.92 -6.18 6.27
CA LEU A 169 -26.34 -6.53 6.38
C LEU A 169 -26.62 -8.04 6.42
N LYS A 170 -25.65 -8.88 6.08
CA LYS A 170 -25.80 -10.35 6.17
C LYS A 170 -25.78 -10.86 7.63
N TYR A 171 -25.40 -10.02 8.56
CA TYR A 171 -25.23 -10.43 9.96
C TYR A 171 -26.39 -9.93 10.83
N PRO A 172 -26.96 -10.81 11.67
CA PRO A 172 -28.10 -10.47 12.50
C PRO A 172 -27.89 -9.26 13.41
N GLU A 173 -26.63 -8.98 13.77
CA GLU A 173 -26.25 -7.84 14.60
C GLU A 173 -26.65 -6.49 13.97
N TYR A 174 -26.85 -6.46 12.65
CA TYR A 174 -27.19 -5.27 11.85
C TYR A 174 -28.54 -5.34 11.16
N ASN A 175 -29.42 -6.26 11.58
CA ASN A 175 -30.81 -6.36 11.08
C ASN A 175 -31.71 -5.21 11.57
N ASP A 176 -31.20 -4.36 12.45
CA ASP A 176 -31.85 -3.13 12.88
C ASP A 176 -31.52 -2.00 11.90
N VAL A 177 -32.57 -1.39 11.35
CA VAL A 177 -32.45 -0.33 10.34
C VAL A 177 -31.67 0.87 10.89
N GLU A 178 -31.89 1.26 12.13
CA GLU A 178 -31.19 2.39 12.76
C GLU A 178 -29.70 2.10 12.94
N LYS A 179 -29.34 0.87 13.33
CA LYS A 179 -27.94 0.44 13.42
C LYS A 179 -27.27 0.38 12.04
N ALA A 180 -28.00 -0.15 11.06
CA ALA A 180 -27.50 -0.21 9.68
C ALA A 180 -27.25 1.19 9.12
N GLU A 181 -28.16 2.12 9.31
CA GLU A 181 -28.02 3.52 8.87
C GLU A 181 -26.79 4.18 9.50
N LYS A 182 -26.61 4.03 10.82
CA LYS A 182 -25.45 4.58 11.53
C LYS A 182 -24.13 4.04 11.00
N ILE A 183 -24.04 2.73 10.74
CA ILE A 183 -22.79 2.14 10.24
C ILE A 183 -22.51 2.53 8.80
N PHE A 184 -23.54 2.63 7.94
CA PHE A 184 -23.35 3.14 6.58
C PHE A 184 -22.90 4.60 6.58
N THR A 185 -23.53 5.45 7.40
CA THR A 185 -23.09 6.84 7.58
C THR A 185 -21.63 6.93 8.03
N PHE A 186 -21.22 6.03 8.95
CA PHE A 186 -19.82 5.95 9.38
C PHE A 186 -18.89 5.51 8.25
N LEU A 187 -19.30 4.53 7.42
CA LEU A 187 -18.49 4.04 6.30
C LEU A 187 -18.41 5.03 5.13
N ASP A 188 -19.36 5.94 5.00
CA ASP A 188 -19.35 7.02 4.02
C ASP A 188 -18.48 8.22 4.49
N ASP A 189 -18.20 8.33 5.78
CA ASP A 189 -17.35 9.38 6.35
C ASP A 189 -15.86 9.04 6.24
N LYS A 190 -15.22 9.57 5.21
CA LYS A 190 -13.79 9.34 4.93
C LYS A 190 -12.88 9.77 6.08
N GLU A 191 -13.21 10.84 6.81
CA GLU A 191 -12.37 11.32 7.91
C GLU A 191 -12.42 10.37 9.12
N ASN A 192 -13.59 9.83 9.43
CA ASN A 192 -13.72 8.81 10.48
C ASN A 192 -13.00 7.52 10.09
N LEU A 193 -13.07 7.11 8.82
CA LEU A 193 -12.34 5.94 8.32
C LEU A 193 -10.82 6.14 8.35
N LYS A 194 -10.32 7.35 8.03
CA LYS A 194 -8.88 7.66 8.17
C LYS A 194 -8.43 7.48 9.62
N LYS A 195 -9.17 8.05 10.57
CA LYS A 195 -8.87 7.92 12.00
C LYS A 195 -8.93 6.46 12.45
N LEU A 196 -9.93 5.70 11.98
CA LEU A 196 -10.09 4.28 12.29
C LEU A 196 -8.87 3.47 11.87
N VAL A 197 -8.41 3.66 10.63
CA VAL A 197 -7.27 2.91 10.10
C VAL A 197 -5.95 3.42 10.67
N ALA A 198 -5.83 4.73 10.94
CA ALA A 198 -4.64 5.32 11.56
C ALA A 198 -4.44 4.87 13.02
N SER A 199 -5.51 4.50 13.74
CA SER A 199 -5.45 4.09 15.15
C SER A 199 -4.71 2.77 15.41
N SER A 200 -4.28 2.08 14.34
CA SER A 200 -3.54 0.81 14.38
C SER A 200 -2.13 1.02 13.88
N ASP A 201 -1.13 0.87 14.73
CA ASP A 201 0.30 1.09 14.36
C ASP A 201 1.17 -0.16 14.55
N ALA A 202 0.56 -1.31 14.82
CA ALA A 202 1.28 -2.56 15.03
C ALA A 202 2.07 -2.99 13.79
N ASP A 203 3.25 -3.55 14.00
CA ASP A 203 3.96 -4.28 12.96
C ASP A 203 3.27 -5.65 12.80
N GLY A 204 2.63 -5.87 11.64
CA GLY A 204 1.86 -7.07 11.34
C GLY A 204 0.35 -6.89 11.46
N ILE A 205 -0.35 -8.02 11.68
CA ILE A 205 -1.80 -8.04 11.76
C ILE A 205 -2.26 -7.66 13.18
N GLU A 206 -3.11 -6.66 13.27
CA GLU A 206 -3.77 -6.25 14.51
C GLU A 206 -5.28 -6.51 14.44
N ALA A 207 -5.87 -6.91 15.57
CA ALA A 207 -7.33 -7.06 15.70
C ALA A 207 -7.84 -6.27 16.89
N LYS A 208 -8.79 -5.37 16.66
CA LYS A 208 -9.57 -4.68 17.68
C LYS A 208 -10.97 -5.28 17.73
N ILE A 209 -11.38 -5.82 18.87
CA ILE A 209 -12.62 -6.59 19.02
C ILE A 209 -13.59 -5.86 19.96
N GLY A 210 -14.76 -5.51 19.44
CA GLY A 210 -15.82 -4.91 20.24
C GLY A 210 -15.38 -3.59 20.89
N LYS A 211 -15.35 -3.53 22.21
CA LYS A 211 -14.99 -2.34 22.98
C LYS A 211 -13.52 -1.92 22.85
N GLU A 212 -12.68 -2.68 22.18
CA GLU A 212 -11.31 -2.30 21.85
C GLU A 212 -11.27 -1.28 20.70
N ASN A 213 -12.38 -1.11 19.95
CA ASN A 213 -12.51 -0.10 18.92
C ASN A 213 -12.72 1.29 19.53
N ASP A 214 -12.05 2.29 18.96
CA ASP A 214 -12.10 3.69 19.43
C ASP A 214 -13.44 4.37 19.13
N PHE A 215 -14.21 3.84 18.19
CA PHE A 215 -15.51 4.37 17.79
C PHE A 215 -16.64 3.54 18.40
N GLU A 216 -17.58 4.19 19.09
CA GLU A 216 -18.72 3.54 19.74
C GLU A 216 -19.55 2.72 18.76
N ILE A 217 -19.76 3.23 17.54
CA ILE A 217 -20.50 2.55 16.48
C ILE A 217 -19.89 1.20 16.09
N LEU A 218 -18.60 0.98 16.32
CA LEU A 218 -17.87 -0.25 16.02
C LEU A 218 -17.74 -1.20 17.22
N GLN A 219 -18.37 -0.90 18.38
CA GLN A 219 -18.30 -1.78 19.55
C GLN A 219 -19.03 -3.11 19.37
N ASP A 220 -19.90 -3.22 18.38
CA ASP A 220 -20.50 -4.50 17.97
C ASP A 220 -19.75 -5.18 16.83
N CYS A 221 -18.69 -4.55 16.31
CA CYS A 221 -17.82 -5.03 15.25
C CYS A 221 -16.45 -5.49 15.76
N SER A 222 -15.73 -6.12 14.87
CA SER A 222 -14.27 -6.27 14.96
C SER A 222 -13.62 -5.66 13.74
N LEU A 223 -12.49 -5.01 13.96
CA LEU A 223 -11.59 -4.49 12.93
C LEU A 223 -10.31 -5.30 12.96
N VAL A 224 -9.90 -5.84 11.81
CA VAL A 224 -8.59 -6.48 11.63
C VAL A 224 -7.84 -5.72 10.57
N THR A 225 -6.64 -5.27 10.89
CA THR A 225 -5.81 -4.46 10.00
C THR A 225 -4.44 -5.08 9.75
N ILE A 226 -3.89 -4.83 8.59
CA ILE A 226 -2.49 -5.10 8.23
C ILE A 226 -1.92 -3.90 7.48
N ASN A 227 -0.65 -3.61 7.69
CA ASN A 227 0.09 -2.67 6.86
C ASN A 227 0.57 -3.40 5.60
N TYR A 228 0.60 -2.69 4.48
CA TYR A 228 1.38 -3.10 3.32
C TYR A 228 2.50 -2.09 3.09
N SER A 229 3.59 -2.54 2.45
CA SER A 229 4.81 -1.76 2.34
C SER A 229 5.19 -1.52 0.88
N LEU A 230 5.88 -0.43 0.64
CA LEU A 230 6.58 -0.15 -0.60
C LEU A 230 8.08 -0.09 -0.27
N GLY A 231 8.81 -1.14 -0.61
CA GLY A 231 10.17 -1.32 -0.12
C GLY A 231 10.20 -1.46 1.41
N ASN A 232 11.01 -0.65 2.08
CA ASN A 232 11.20 -0.71 3.54
C ASN A 232 10.23 0.19 4.35
N LYS A 233 9.25 0.83 3.71
CA LYS A 233 8.32 1.76 4.40
C LYS A 233 6.88 1.31 4.27
N LYS A 234 6.12 1.54 5.34
CA LYS A 234 4.66 1.37 5.34
C LYS A 234 4.03 2.34 4.34
N ALA A 235 3.36 1.83 3.33
CA ALA A 235 2.71 2.62 2.28
C ALA A 235 1.22 2.83 2.53
N GLY A 236 0.58 1.90 3.22
CA GLY A 236 -0.82 2.01 3.57
C GLY A 236 -1.32 0.83 4.40
N LYS A 237 -2.63 0.71 4.53
CA LYS A 237 -3.28 -0.32 5.35
C LYS A 237 -4.45 -0.96 4.64
N ILE A 238 -4.69 -2.22 4.96
CA ILE A 238 -5.90 -2.94 4.61
C ILE A 238 -6.61 -3.32 5.91
N GLY A 239 -7.86 -2.91 6.05
CA GLY A 239 -8.72 -3.25 7.20
C GLY A 239 -9.90 -4.11 6.77
N VAL A 240 -10.30 -5.05 7.61
CA VAL A 240 -11.50 -5.85 7.48
C VAL A 240 -12.42 -5.55 8.66
N ILE A 241 -13.64 -5.13 8.36
CA ILE A 241 -14.69 -4.86 9.35
C ILE A 241 -15.73 -5.98 9.27
N GLY A 242 -16.02 -6.63 10.39
CA GLY A 242 -17.01 -7.69 10.48
C GLY A 242 -17.56 -7.85 11.90
N PRO A 243 -18.47 -8.82 12.12
CA PRO A 243 -19.04 -9.07 13.43
C PRO A 243 -17.99 -9.60 14.42
N LYS A 244 -18.21 -9.43 15.74
CA LYS A 244 -17.29 -9.95 16.79
C LYS A 244 -17.02 -11.45 16.68
N ARG A 245 -17.91 -12.21 16.03
CA ARG A 245 -17.82 -13.66 15.79
C ARG A 245 -17.26 -14.01 14.40
N MET A 246 -16.59 -13.08 13.71
CA MET A 246 -16.03 -13.37 12.40
C MET A 246 -14.99 -14.51 12.42
N ASN A 247 -14.74 -15.10 11.26
CA ASN A 247 -13.68 -16.11 11.12
C ASN A 247 -12.28 -15.45 11.08
N TYR A 248 -11.74 -15.15 12.25
CA TYR A 248 -10.43 -14.49 12.37
C TYR A 248 -9.31 -15.25 11.68
N SER A 249 -9.31 -16.58 11.72
CA SER A 249 -8.28 -17.39 11.05
C SER A 249 -8.29 -17.16 9.54
N LYS A 250 -9.48 -17.11 8.93
CA LYS A 250 -9.66 -16.82 7.50
C LYS A 250 -9.23 -15.39 7.18
N VAL A 251 -9.64 -14.44 8.01
CA VAL A 251 -9.31 -13.01 7.83
C VAL A 251 -7.81 -12.78 7.91
N PHE A 252 -7.15 -13.30 8.95
CA PHE A 252 -5.71 -13.16 9.13
C PHE A 252 -4.94 -13.76 7.95
N ALA A 253 -5.26 -15.00 7.55
CA ALA A 253 -4.60 -15.66 6.43
C ALA A 253 -4.83 -14.91 5.10
N SER A 254 -6.04 -14.35 4.89
CA SER A 254 -6.33 -13.58 3.68
C SER A 254 -5.56 -12.27 3.63
N LEU A 255 -5.48 -11.55 4.75
CA LEU A 255 -4.77 -10.29 4.83
C LEU A 255 -3.24 -10.50 4.69
N ASP A 256 -2.71 -11.52 5.35
CA ASP A 256 -1.29 -11.88 5.26
C ASP A 256 -0.90 -12.25 3.82
N LEU A 257 -1.72 -13.07 3.16
CA LEU A 257 -1.51 -13.41 1.75
C LEU A 257 -1.52 -12.17 0.86
N ILE A 258 -2.51 -11.30 1.01
CA ILE A 258 -2.67 -10.13 0.15
C ILE A 258 -1.51 -9.14 0.37
N SER A 259 -1.14 -8.87 1.62
CA SER A 259 -0.01 -8.00 1.94
C SER A 259 1.28 -8.54 1.33
N ASN A 260 1.56 -9.84 1.50
CA ASN A 260 2.74 -10.48 0.93
C ASN A 260 2.74 -10.46 -0.61
N GLU A 261 1.60 -10.65 -1.27
CA GLU A 261 1.51 -10.57 -2.73
C GLU A 261 1.67 -9.13 -3.23
N ILE A 262 1.13 -8.13 -2.52
CA ILE A 262 1.39 -6.72 -2.84
C ILE A 262 2.90 -6.43 -2.71
N ASP A 263 3.50 -6.79 -1.58
CA ASP A 263 4.92 -6.58 -1.34
C ASP A 263 5.78 -7.32 -2.38
N LYS A 264 5.40 -8.55 -2.75
CA LYS A 264 6.08 -9.34 -3.79
C LYS A 264 5.99 -8.66 -5.14
N ILE A 265 4.80 -8.27 -5.59
CA ILE A 265 4.59 -7.59 -6.87
C ILE A 265 5.37 -6.28 -6.89
N LEU A 266 5.29 -5.48 -5.83
CA LEU A 266 6.03 -4.22 -5.74
C LEU A 266 7.55 -4.44 -5.73
N ASN A 267 8.04 -5.53 -5.15
CA ASN A 267 9.47 -5.87 -5.16
C ASN A 267 9.90 -6.58 -6.45
N GLU A 268 9.09 -7.46 -7.04
CA GLU A 268 9.39 -8.12 -8.32
C GLU A 268 9.45 -7.11 -9.46
N TYR A 269 8.52 -6.15 -9.53
CA TYR A 269 8.60 -5.06 -10.51
C TYR A 269 9.84 -4.15 -10.33
N ILE A 270 10.49 -4.24 -9.17
CA ILE A 270 11.71 -3.49 -8.85
C ILE A 270 12.95 -4.41 -8.89
N SER A 271 12.80 -5.74 -8.85
CA SER A 271 13.90 -6.71 -8.70
C SER A 271 13.92 -7.87 -9.72
N ASP A 272 13.00 -7.97 -10.67
CA ASP A 272 13.12 -8.95 -11.74
C ASP A 272 14.08 -8.45 -12.83
N GLU A 273 15.24 -8.77 -12.57
CA GLU A 273 16.29 -9.65 -13.14
C GLU A 273 17.59 -9.63 -12.35
#